data_c43eb1da06897683d8361c4d955b7cd7
#
_entry.id   c43eb1da06897683d8361c4d955b7cd7
#
_cell.length_a   1.000
_cell.length_b   1.000
_cell.length_c   1.000
_cell.angle_alpha   90.00
_cell.angle_beta   90.00
_cell.angle_gamma   90.00
#
_symmetry.space_group_name_H-M   'P 1'
#
loop_
_entity.id
_entity.type
_entity.pdbx_description
1 polymer ?
#
loop_
_entity_poly.entity_id
_entity_poly.type
_entity_poly.pdbx_seq_one_letter_code
_entity_poly.pdbx_strand_id
1 'polypeptide(L)'
;MANKGKYYMTTAIAYTSGKPHIGNTYEIILADAIARYKRAEGYDVYFQTGTDEHGQKIQEKAEAAGISPKEYVDQISGEVKRIWDMVNSSYDNFVRTTDEDHEKCVKKIFKKLYDQGDIYKGSYEGLYCTPCESFWTESQLVDGKCPDCGREVQPAKEEAYFFKMSKYADRLIDYINTHPDFIQPVSRKNEMMNNFLLPGLQDLCVSRTSFSWGIPVDFDPKHVVYVWLDALTNYITKIGYDPDGSSELFKKNWPADLHLIGKDIVRFHTIYWPIFLMALDLPLPKQVFGHPWLLQGGDKMSKSKGNVIY
;
A
#
# COMPACT_ATOMS: atom_id res chain seq x y z
N MET A 1 24.41 11.04 23.44
CA MET A 1 23.96 11.96 22.35
C MET A 1 22.62 12.58 22.76
N ALA A 2 22.34 13.82 22.37
CA ALA A 2 21.06 14.44 22.66
C ALA A 2 19.93 13.65 21.94
N ASN A 3 18.81 13.40 22.61
CA ASN A 3 17.64 12.78 22.00
C ASN A 3 17.04 13.77 20.97
N LYS A 4 17.06 13.41 19.69
CA LYS A 4 16.51 14.24 18.60
C LYS A 4 15.00 14.06 18.37
N GLY A 5 14.36 13.23 19.21
CA GLY A 5 12.94 12.89 19.09
C GLY A 5 12.69 11.61 18.29
N LYS A 6 11.43 11.35 17.95
CA LYS A 6 11.01 10.15 17.22
C LYS A 6 11.36 10.22 15.73
N TYR A 7 11.55 9.07 15.12
CA TYR A 7 11.63 8.90 13.67
C TYR A 7 10.91 7.62 13.27
N TYR A 8 9.67 7.75 12.80
CA TYR A 8 8.88 6.63 12.31
C TYR A 8 9.05 6.48 10.81
N MET A 9 9.56 5.33 10.38
CA MET A 9 9.74 5.04 8.97
C MET A 9 9.22 3.66 8.59
N THR A 10 8.81 3.52 7.33
CA THR A 10 8.33 2.26 6.79
C THR A 10 8.90 1.97 5.41
N THR A 11 8.98 0.70 5.05
CA THR A 11 8.98 0.28 3.63
C THR A 11 7.54 0.08 3.15
N ALA A 12 7.37 -0.19 1.85
CA ALA A 12 6.20 -0.94 1.41
C ALA A 12 6.16 -2.31 2.10
N ILE A 13 4.96 -2.87 2.25
CA ILE A 13 4.81 -4.26 2.67
C ILE A 13 4.81 -5.17 1.44
N ALA A 14 5.61 -6.26 1.49
CA ALA A 14 5.83 -7.12 0.34
C ALA A 14 4.59 -7.94 -0.02
N TYR A 15 4.10 -7.82 -1.27
CA TYR A 15 2.96 -8.60 -1.74
C TYR A 15 3.33 -10.08 -1.87
N THR A 16 2.61 -10.96 -1.17
CA THR A 16 2.92 -12.39 -1.02
C THR A 16 2.59 -13.22 -2.26
N SER A 17 2.63 -12.64 -3.43
CA SER A 17 2.39 -13.34 -4.70
C SER A 17 3.54 -14.29 -5.12
N GLY A 18 4.55 -14.44 -4.31
CA GLY A 18 5.68 -15.37 -4.49
C GLY A 18 6.95 -14.86 -3.80
N LYS A 19 8.00 -15.72 -3.79
CA LYS A 19 9.30 -15.42 -3.17
C LYS A 19 9.83 -14.04 -3.58
N PRO A 20 10.37 -13.23 -2.65
CA PRO A 20 11.00 -11.94 -2.97
C PRO A 20 12.31 -12.16 -3.76
N HIS A 21 12.62 -11.21 -4.62
CA HIS A 21 13.87 -11.16 -5.39
C HIS A 21 14.72 -9.95 -4.94
N ILE A 22 15.94 -9.81 -5.48
CA ILE A 22 16.87 -8.76 -5.04
C ILE A 22 16.29 -7.34 -5.19
N GLY A 23 15.33 -7.11 -6.08
CA GLY A 23 14.62 -5.81 -6.18
C GLY A 23 13.79 -5.49 -4.94
N ASN A 24 13.21 -6.49 -4.28
CA ASN A 24 12.53 -6.33 -3.00
C ASN A 24 13.56 -6.16 -1.85
N THR A 25 14.64 -6.93 -1.91
CA THR A 25 15.73 -6.86 -0.91
C THR A 25 16.46 -5.51 -0.97
N TYR A 26 16.56 -4.89 -2.14
CA TYR A 26 17.11 -3.55 -2.31
C TYR A 26 16.37 -2.52 -1.46
N GLU A 27 15.04 -2.54 -1.44
CA GLU A 27 14.22 -1.62 -0.66
C GLU A 27 14.49 -1.77 0.85
N ILE A 28 14.48 -3.00 1.36
CA ILE A 28 14.68 -3.24 2.79
C ILE A 28 16.12 -2.87 3.24
N ILE A 29 17.12 -3.11 2.42
CA ILE A 29 18.52 -2.74 2.72
C ILE A 29 18.66 -1.21 2.72
N LEU A 30 18.06 -0.51 1.77
CA LEU A 30 18.08 0.95 1.71
C LEU A 30 17.39 1.56 2.95
N ALA A 31 16.24 1.00 3.33
CA ALA A 31 15.52 1.42 4.53
C ALA A 31 16.32 1.17 5.81
N ASP A 32 16.97 0.01 5.92
CA ASP A 32 17.80 -0.34 7.07
C ASP A 32 19.01 0.58 7.21
N ALA A 33 19.64 0.96 6.10
CA ALA A 33 20.73 1.93 6.11
C ALA A 33 20.29 3.29 6.67
N ILE A 34 19.10 3.77 6.28
CA ILE A 34 18.49 5.00 6.78
C ILE A 34 18.15 4.85 8.28
N ALA A 35 17.53 3.75 8.68
CA ALA A 35 17.19 3.50 10.08
C ALA A 35 18.42 3.52 11.00
N ARG A 36 19.48 2.82 10.60
CA ARG A 36 20.78 2.80 11.34
C ARG A 36 21.41 4.18 11.40
N TYR A 37 21.41 4.92 10.29
CA TYR A 37 21.92 6.27 10.25
C TYR A 37 21.14 7.19 11.21
N LYS A 38 19.82 7.14 11.19
CA LYS A 38 18.98 7.94 12.10
C LYS A 38 19.17 7.57 13.58
N ARG A 39 19.34 6.29 13.89
CA ARG A 39 19.70 5.86 15.25
C ARG A 39 21.08 6.40 15.68
N ALA A 40 22.06 6.37 14.77
CA ALA A 40 23.40 6.95 15.02
C ALA A 40 23.36 8.47 15.19
N GLU A 41 22.41 9.17 14.56
CA GLU A 41 22.17 10.59 14.79
C GLU A 41 21.50 10.90 16.15
N GLY A 42 20.98 9.91 16.86
CA GLY A 42 20.32 10.06 18.16
C GLY A 42 18.80 10.15 18.10
N TYR A 43 18.15 9.75 16.99
CA TYR A 43 16.70 9.59 16.92
C TYR A 43 16.24 8.29 17.58
N ASP A 44 15.06 8.33 18.17
CA ASP A 44 14.28 7.16 18.59
C ASP A 44 13.53 6.61 17.37
N VAL A 45 14.17 5.69 16.66
CA VAL A 45 13.67 5.15 15.38
C VAL A 45 12.72 3.99 15.62
N TYR A 46 11.54 4.07 14.98
CA TYR A 46 10.63 2.93 14.81
C TYR A 46 10.53 2.59 13.32
N PHE A 47 11.08 1.43 12.95
CA PHE A 47 11.14 0.96 11.57
C PHE A 47 10.19 -0.22 11.35
N GLN A 48 9.16 -0.03 10.51
CA GLN A 48 8.14 -1.02 10.19
C GLN A 48 8.28 -1.51 8.74
N THR A 49 8.17 -2.82 8.57
CA THR A 49 8.07 -3.53 7.28
C THR A 49 7.08 -4.69 7.42
N GLY A 50 6.86 -5.48 6.37
CA GLY A 50 5.98 -6.64 6.47
C GLY A 50 5.49 -7.19 5.15
N THR A 51 4.33 -7.84 5.19
CA THR A 51 3.72 -8.50 4.04
C THR A 51 2.26 -8.10 3.86
N ASP A 52 1.90 -7.90 2.59
CA ASP A 52 0.54 -7.75 2.08
C ASP A 52 0.06 -9.12 1.58
N GLU A 53 -1.06 -9.61 2.14
CA GLU A 53 -1.43 -11.02 2.08
C GLU A 53 -2.83 -11.31 1.53
N HIS A 54 -3.61 -10.28 1.17
CA HIS A 54 -4.94 -10.43 0.63
C HIS A 54 -5.00 -10.19 -0.89
N GLY A 55 -6.15 -10.53 -1.49
CA GLY A 55 -6.45 -10.24 -2.90
C GLY A 55 -6.65 -11.46 -3.79
N GLN A 56 -7.24 -11.20 -4.94
CA GLN A 56 -7.60 -12.22 -5.93
C GLN A 56 -6.40 -13.06 -6.39
N LYS A 57 -5.29 -12.41 -6.66
CA LYS A 57 -4.07 -13.07 -7.15
C LYS A 57 -3.49 -14.07 -6.13
N ILE A 58 -3.61 -13.78 -4.83
CA ILE A 58 -3.19 -14.71 -3.78
C ILE A 58 -4.12 -15.92 -3.74
N GLN A 59 -5.43 -15.68 -3.80
CA GLN A 59 -6.41 -16.77 -3.85
C GLN A 59 -6.15 -17.71 -5.03
N GLU A 60 -6.00 -17.16 -6.25
CA GLU A 60 -5.69 -17.94 -7.46
C GLU A 60 -4.40 -18.77 -7.32
N LYS A 61 -3.36 -18.21 -6.69
CA LYS A 61 -2.10 -18.92 -6.47
C LYS A 61 -2.19 -20.04 -5.44
N ALA A 62 -2.94 -19.83 -4.37
CA ALA A 62 -3.21 -20.84 -3.36
C ALA A 62 -4.02 -22.01 -3.96
N GLU A 63 -5.07 -21.69 -4.73
CA GLU A 63 -5.87 -22.67 -5.47
C GLU A 63 -4.99 -23.50 -6.44
N ALA A 64 -4.13 -22.83 -7.22
CA ALA A 64 -3.20 -23.49 -8.12
C ALA A 64 -2.16 -24.39 -7.40
N ALA A 65 -1.84 -24.05 -6.15
CA ALA A 65 -0.94 -24.85 -5.29
C ALA A 65 -1.69 -25.95 -4.52
N GLY A 66 -3.02 -26.00 -4.56
CA GLY A 66 -3.83 -26.98 -3.86
C GLY A 66 -3.84 -26.83 -2.33
N ILE A 67 -3.59 -25.62 -1.83
CA ILE A 67 -3.58 -25.29 -0.39
C ILE A 67 -4.52 -24.09 -0.09
N SER A 68 -4.80 -23.86 1.18
CA SER A 68 -5.59 -22.68 1.56
C SER A 68 -4.81 -21.39 1.34
N PRO A 69 -5.50 -20.24 1.07
CA PRO A 69 -4.83 -18.94 0.97
C PRO A 69 -4.03 -18.59 2.22
N LYS A 70 -4.54 -18.91 3.41
CA LYS A 70 -3.83 -18.65 4.67
C LYS A 70 -2.52 -19.42 4.76
N GLU A 71 -2.55 -20.70 4.42
CA GLU A 71 -1.35 -21.55 4.39
C GLU A 71 -0.34 -21.06 3.35
N TYR A 72 -0.81 -20.64 2.18
CA TYR A 72 0.03 -20.06 1.13
C TYR A 72 0.76 -18.81 1.62
N VAL A 73 0.04 -17.84 2.22
CA VAL A 73 0.66 -16.61 2.70
C VAL A 73 1.56 -16.83 3.92
N ASP A 74 1.26 -17.81 4.78
CA ASP A 74 2.14 -18.17 5.89
C ASP A 74 3.51 -18.65 5.41
N GLN A 75 3.55 -19.46 4.34
CA GLN A 75 4.80 -19.92 3.73
C GLN A 75 5.58 -18.75 3.12
N ILE A 76 4.93 -17.91 2.31
CA ILE A 76 5.59 -16.79 1.63
C ILE A 76 6.03 -15.71 2.61
N SER A 77 5.20 -15.35 3.58
CA SER A 77 5.54 -14.36 4.62
C SER A 77 6.72 -14.84 5.47
N GLY A 78 6.73 -16.12 5.85
CA GLY A 78 7.88 -16.73 6.52
C GLY A 78 9.18 -16.64 5.72
N GLU A 79 9.11 -16.85 4.40
CA GLU A 79 10.27 -16.71 3.51
C GLU A 79 10.73 -15.25 3.37
N VAL A 80 9.78 -14.29 3.25
CA VAL A 80 10.09 -12.85 3.26
C VAL A 80 10.82 -12.47 4.53
N LYS A 81 10.26 -12.83 5.68
CA LYS A 81 10.87 -12.54 6.99
C LYS A 81 12.26 -13.14 7.12
N ARG A 82 12.43 -14.39 6.72
CA ARG A 82 13.75 -15.09 6.73
C ARG A 82 14.78 -14.33 5.89
N ILE A 83 14.38 -13.78 4.72
CA ILE A 83 15.30 -13.03 3.86
C ILE A 83 15.65 -11.67 4.51
N TRP A 84 14.67 -10.97 5.12
CA TRP A 84 14.93 -9.71 5.84
C TRP A 84 15.88 -9.92 7.04
N ASP A 85 15.70 -11.03 7.76
CA ASP A 85 16.60 -11.42 8.86
C ASP A 85 18.00 -11.79 8.34
N MET A 86 18.09 -12.50 7.19
CA MET A 86 19.37 -12.88 6.57
C MET A 86 20.21 -11.69 6.13
N VAL A 87 19.58 -10.61 5.64
CA VAL A 87 20.30 -9.36 5.32
C VAL A 87 20.49 -8.46 6.55
N ASN A 88 20.23 -8.98 7.74
CA ASN A 88 20.42 -8.31 9.04
C ASN A 88 19.69 -6.96 9.12
N SER A 89 18.46 -6.89 8.57
CA SER A 89 17.61 -5.70 8.67
C SER A 89 17.19 -5.44 10.11
N SER A 90 17.31 -4.20 10.57
CA SER A 90 17.03 -3.79 11.95
C SER A 90 15.63 -3.23 12.15
N TYR A 91 14.62 -3.80 11.43
CA TYR A 91 13.22 -3.42 11.65
C TYR A 91 12.75 -3.75 13.07
N ASP A 92 11.88 -2.88 13.61
CA ASP A 92 11.29 -3.04 14.93
C ASP A 92 9.97 -3.82 14.86
N ASN A 93 9.28 -3.77 13.72
CA ASN A 93 8.00 -4.45 13.52
C ASN A 93 7.91 -5.08 12.12
N PHE A 94 7.55 -6.37 12.06
CA PHE A 94 7.20 -7.08 10.86
C PHE A 94 5.70 -7.37 10.89
N VAL A 95 4.94 -6.65 10.06
CA VAL A 95 3.48 -6.70 10.05
C VAL A 95 2.96 -7.66 8.98
N ARG A 96 1.78 -8.21 9.22
CA ARG A 96 1.03 -9.00 8.26
C ARG A 96 -0.39 -8.43 8.14
N THR A 97 -0.92 -8.31 6.93
CA THR A 97 -2.30 -7.84 6.79
C THR A 97 -3.34 -8.88 7.23
N THR A 98 -2.92 -10.13 7.44
CA THR A 98 -3.73 -11.19 8.07
C THR A 98 -3.65 -11.20 9.61
N ASP A 99 -2.96 -10.26 10.23
CA ASP A 99 -2.98 -10.13 11.69
C ASP A 99 -4.37 -9.66 12.16
N GLU A 100 -4.91 -10.32 13.16
CA GLU A 100 -6.29 -10.11 13.64
C GLU A 100 -6.57 -8.67 14.12
N ASP A 101 -5.59 -8.03 14.74
CA ASP A 101 -5.66 -6.64 15.20
C ASP A 101 -5.77 -5.67 14.00
N HIS A 102 -5.04 -5.95 12.93
CA HIS A 102 -5.11 -5.18 11.69
C HIS A 102 -6.48 -5.34 11.03
N GLU A 103 -6.93 -6.57 10.80
CA GLU A 103 -8.23 -6.83 10.17
C GLU A 103 -9.40 -6.17 10.93
N LYS A 104 -9.41 -6.29 12.26
CA LYS A 104 -10.42 -5.63 13.11
C LYS A 104 -10.41 -4.12 12.96
N CYS A 105 -9.24 -3.51 12.92
CA CYS A 105 -9.12 -2.07 12.76
C CYS A 105 -9.54 -1.60 11.35
N VAL A 106 -9.16 -2.34 10.29
CA VAL A 106 -9.59 -2.04 8.91
C VAL A 106 -11.11 -2.05 8.78
N LYS A 107 -11.79 -3.02 9.39
CA LYS A 107 -13.27 -3.07 9.43
C LYS A 107 -13.87 -1.84 10.07
N LYS A 108 -13.33 -1.39 11.20
CA LYS A 108 -13.74 -0.14 11.86
C LYS A 108 -13.47 1.10 10.99
N ILE A 109 -12.32 1.16 10.33
CA ILE A 109 -11.97 2.24 9.40
C ILE A 109 -12.98 2.28 8.25
N PHE A 110 -13.25 1.15 7.60
CA PHE A 110 -14.21 1.06 6.51
C PHE A 110 -15.61 1.52 6.97
N LYS A 111 -16.08 1.04 8.12
CA LYS A 111 -17.36 1.43 8.72
C LYS A 111 -17.43 2.92 9.00
N LYS A 112 -16.38 3.50 9.59
CA LYS A 112 -16.31 4.95 9.86
C LYS A 112 -16.41 5.77 8.57
N LEU A 113 -15.65 5.40 7.53
CA LEU A 113 -15.68 6.08 6.23
C LEU A 113 -17.05 5.95 5.54
N TYR A 114 -17.71 4.82 5.72
CA TYR A 114 -19.07 4.60 5.23
C TYR A 114 -20.10 5.46 5.99
N ASP A 115 -20.07 5.46 7.32
CA ASP A 115 -21.01 6.21 8.16
C ASP A 115 -20.91 7.71 7.95
N GLN A 116 -19.74 8.24 7.68
CA GLN A 116 -19.53 9.67 7.37
C GLN A 116 -19.83 10.02 5.90
N GLY A 117 -20.19 9.03 5.08
CA GLY A 117 -20.60 9.22 3.68
C GLY A 117 -19.46 9.44 2.70
N ASP A 118 -18.22 9.11 3.08
CA ASP A 118 -17.06 9.08 2.18
C ASP A 118 -16.99 7.79 1.36
N ILE A 119 -17.59 6.71 1.86
CA ILE A 119 -17.83 5.48 1.12
C ILE A 119 -19.33 5.35 0.82
N TYR A 120 -19.66 4.97 -0.41
CA TYR A 120 -21.03 4.73 -0.85
C TYR A 120 -21.11 3.49 -1.74
N LYS A 121 -22.29 2.85 -1.81
CA LYS A 121 -22.53 1.66 -2.62
C LYS A 121 -22.91 2.06 -4.04
N GLY A 122 -22.35 1.37 -5.02
CA GLY A 122 -22.61 1.58 -6.43
C GLY A 122 -22.37 0.32 -7.26
N SER A 123 -22.31 0.48 -8.57
CA SER A 123 -21.94 -0.59 -9.50
C SER A 123 -20.70 -0.17 -10.25
N TYR A 124 -19.66 -1.00 -10.21
CA TYR A 124 -18.48 -0.84 -11.03
C TYR A 124 -18.72 -1.51 -12.39
N GLU A 125 -18.42 -0.78 -13.45
CA GLU A 125 -18.33 -1.30 -14.81
C GLU A 125 -17.10 -0.66 -15.47
N GLY A 126 -16.12 -1.47 -15.83
CA GLY A 126 -14.86 -0.99 -16.39
C GLY A 126 -13.86 -2.12 -16.62
N LEU A 127 -12.59 -1.79 -16.59
CA LEU A 127 -11.50 -2.71 -16.90
C LEU A 127 -10.63 -2.93 -15.66
N TYR A 128 -10.28 -4.18 -15.39
CA TYR A 128 -9.49 -4.57 -14.23
C TYR A 128 -8.22 -5.31 -14.63
N CYS A 129 -7.11 -4.91 -14.06
CA CYS A 129 -5.83 -5.59 -14.20
C CYS A 129 -5.57 -6.46 -12.96
N THR A 130 -5.80 -7.76 -13.04
CA THR A 130 -5.54 -8.69 -11.94
C THR A 130 -4.10 -8.68 -11.45
N PRO A 131 -3.06 -8.63 -12.34
CA PRO A 131 -1.68 -8.58 -11.87
C PRO A 131 -1.30 -7.35 -11.04
N CYS A 132 -1.94 -6.20 -11.28
CA CYS A 132 -1.68 -4.94 -10.57
C CYS A 132 -2.73 -4.65 -9.50
N GLU A 133 -3.80 -5.46 -9.42
CA GLU A 133 -4.97 -5.21 -8.57
C GLU A 133 -5.53 -3.78 -8.77
N SER A 134 -5.62 -3.32 -10.03
CA SER A 134 -5.97 -1.94 -10.36
C SER A 134 -7.11 -1.85 -11.36
N PHE A 135 -7.99 -0.87 -11.13
CA PHE A 135 -9.08 -0.53 -12.02
C PHE A 135 -8.67 0.56 -13.02
N TRP A 136 -9.18 0.47 -14.26
CA TRP A 136 -8.89 1.37 -15.34
C TRP A 136 -10.14 1.72 -16.15
N THR A 137 -10.21 2.94 -16.65
CA THR A 137 -11.12 3.31 -17.72
C THR A 137 -10.45 3.06 -19.07
N GLU A 138 -11.23 2.93 -20.15
CA GLU A 138 -10.67 2.77 -21.51
C GLU A 138 -9.69 3.88 -21.89
N SER A 139 -9.99 5.13 -21.49
CA SER A 139 -9.14 6.29 -21.76
C SER A 139 -7.80 6.29 -21.02
N GLN A 140 -7.66 5.49 -19.98
CA GLN A 140 -6.43 5.37 -19.20
C GLN A 140 -5.50 4.26 -19.71
N LEU A 141 -5.99 3.40 -20.60
CA LEU A 141 -5.18 2.32 -21.16
C LEU A 141 -4.13 2.86 -22.14
N VAL A 142 -2.99 2.16 -22.21
CA VAL A 142 -1.95 2.38 -23.20
C VAL A 142 -1.98 1.20 -24.17
N ASP A 143 -2.28 1.46 -25.43
CA ASP A 143 -2.46 0.42 -26.47
C ASP A 143 -3.45 -0.69 -26.06
N GLY A 144 -4.54 -0.32 -25.37
CA GLY A 144 -5.56 -1.26 -24.88
C GLY A 144 -5.14 -2.09 -23.68
N LYS A 145 -4.00 -1.78 -23.04
CA LYS A 145 -3.39 -2.54 -21.95
C LYS A 145 -3.23 -1.71 -20.68
N CYS A 146 -3.00 -2.39 -19.57
CA CYS A 146 -2.73 -1.76 -18.29
C CYS A 146 -1.50 -0.83 -18.38
N PRO A 147 -1.62 0.45 -18.05
CA PRO A 147 -0.51 1.40 -18.14
C PRO A 147 0.63 1.11 -17.14
N ASP A 148 0.33 0.43 -16.02
CA ASP A 148 1.33 0.12 -15.00
C ASP A 148 2.20 -1.08 -15.39
N CYS A 149 1.64 -2.11 -16.04
CA CYS A 149 2.38 -3.35 -16.28
C CYS A 149 2.36 -3.84 -17.73
N GLY A 150 1.64 -3.17 -18.64
CA GLY A 150 1.54 -3.53 -20.06
C GLY A 150 0.77 -4.82 -20.37
N ARG A 151 0.04 -5.40 -19.39
CA ARG A 151 -0.73 -6.65 -19.57
C ARG A 151 -2.15 -6.36 -19.98
N GLU A 152 -2.81 -7.40 -20.50
CA GLU A 152 -4.24 -7.39 -20.81
C GLU A 152 -5.05 -7.07 -19.56
N VAL A 153 -6.12 -6.30 -19.76
CA VAL A 153 -7.14 -6.01 -18.75
C VAL A 153 -8.41 -6.78 -19.05
N GLN A 154 -9.18 -7.11 -18.02
CA GLN A 154 -10.43 -7.87 -18.15
C GLN A 154 -11.61 -6.94 -17.86
N PRO A 155 -12.74 -7.05 -18.61
CA PRO A 155 -13.97 -6.40 -18.23
C PRO A 155 -14.40 -6.86 -16.83
N ALA A 156 -14.77 -5.92 -15.98
CA ALA A 156 -15.30 -6.19 -14.65
C ALA A 156 -16.59 -5.41 -14.46
N LYS A 157 -17.63 -6.11 -14.05
CA LYS A 157 -18.94 -5.53 -13.69
C LYS A 157 -19.40 -6.20 -12.41
N GLU A 158 -19.41 -5.43 -11.33
CA GLU A 158 -19.84 -5.92 -10.02
C GLU A 158 -20.42 -4.81 -9.16
N GLU A 159 -21.26 -5.18 -8.21
CA GLU A 159 -21.66 -4.29 -7.13
C GLU A 159 -20.44 -4.03 -6.26
N ALA A 160 -20.19 -2.79 -5.91
CA ALA A 160 -19.02 -2.41 -5.14
C ALA A 160 -19.27 -1.17 -4.27
N TYR A 161 -18.42 -0.97 -3.29
CA TYR A 161 -18.34 0.27 -2.54
C TYR A 161 -17.28 1.17 -3.15
N PHE A 162 -17.57 2.48 -3.21
CA PHE A 162 -16.70 3.51 -3.77
C PHE A 162 -16.34 4.51 -2.70
N PHE A 163 -15.06 4.93 -2.69
CA PHE A 163 -14.57 6.03 -1.86
C PHE A 163 -14.51 7.31 -2.70
N LYS A 164 -15.02 8.41 -2.16
CA LYS A 164 -15.08 9.73 -2.81
C LYS A 164 -13.71 10.41 -2.86
N MET A 165 -12.82 9.94 -3.74
CA MET A 165 -11.49 10.53 -3.94
C MET A 165 -11.56 11.98 -4.37
N SER A 166 -12.50 12.31 -5.25
CA SER A 166 -12.71 13.64 -5.81
C SER A 166 -12.96 14.71 -4.75
N LYS A 167 -13.63 14.35 -3.63
CA LYS A 167 -13.90 15.25 -2.50
C LYS A 167 -12.63 15.85 -1.87
N TYR A 168 -11.50 15.15 -1.98
CA TYR A 168 -10.24 15.51 -1.31
C TYR A 168 -9.15 15.98 -2.28
N ALA A 169 -9.41 15.98 -3.59
CA ALA A 169 -8.42 16.24 -4.62
C ALA A 169 -7.76 17.63 -4.47
N ASP A 170 -8.56 18.68 -4.35
CA ASP A 170 -8.05 20.05 -4.22
C ASP A 170 -7.22 20.24 -2.95
N ARG A 171 -7.70 19.66 -1.82
CA ARG A 171 -6.96 19.71 -0.55
C ARG A 171 -5.60 18.99 -0.66
N LEU A 172 -5.53 17.89 -1.38
CA LEU A 172 -4.27 17.17 -1.61
C LEU A 172 -3.34 17.97 -2.54
N ILE A 173 -3.85 18.58 -3.60
CA ILE A 173 -3.07 19.45 -4.51
C ILE A 173 -2.46 20.61 -3.73
N ASP A 174 -3.24 21.29 -2.90
CA ASP A 174 -2.77 22.38 -2.05
C ASP A 174 -1.69 21.90 -1.07
N TYR A 175 -1.89 20.74 -0.46
CA TYR A 175 -0.89 20.15 0.44
C TYR A 175 0.43 19.87 -0.28
N ILE A 176 0.39 19.23 -1.45
CA ILE A 176 1.60 18.92 -2.25
C ILE A 176 2.34 20.21 -2.68
N ASN A 177 1.60 21.27 -3.00
CA ASN A 177 2.19 22.54 -3.41
C ASN A 177 2.85 23.30 -2.24
N THR A 178 2.30 23.17 -1.04
CA THR A 178 2.80 23.85 0.17
C THR A 178 3.86 23.01 0.93
N HIS A 179 4.02 21.71 0.58
CA HIS A 179 4.96 20.79 1.20
C HIS A 179 5.89 20.18 0.14
N PRO A 180 6.92 20.91 -0.32
CA PRO A 180 7.76 20.51 -1.45
C PRO A 180 8.53 19.20 -1.22
N ASP A 181 8.76 18.82 0.02
CA ASP A 181 9.47 17.60 0.40
C ASP A 181 8.57 16.38 0.57
N PHE A 182 7.24 16.56 0.46
CA PHE A 182 6.28 15.47 0.68
C PHE A 182 6.46 14.33 -0.31
N ILE A 183 6.64 14.60 -1.60
CA ILE A 183 6.86 13.59 -2.65
C ILE A 183 8.26 13.74 -3.22
N GLN A 184 9.08 12.71 -3.03
CA GLN A 184 10.46 12.69 -3.53
C GLN A 184 10.74 11.40 -4.33
N PRO A 185 11.60 11.48 -5.36
CA PRO A 185 12.19 12.69 -5.96
C PRO A 185 11.14 13.54 -6.69
N VAL A 186 11.48 14.80 -6.98
CA VAL A 186 10.57 15.78 -7.62
C VAL A 186 9.96 15.27 -8.93
N SER A 187 10.66 14.41 -9.68
CA SER A 187 10.11 13.78 -10.89
C SER A 187 8.84 12.96 -10.59
N ARG A 188 8.76 12.34 -9.41
CA ARG A 188 7.56 11.58 -8.99
C ARG A 188 6.43 12.52 -8.60
N LYS A 189 6.73 13.65 -7.92
CA LYS A 189 5.74 14.72 -7.69
C LYS A 189 5.11 15.18 -9.00
N ASN A 190 5.94 15.52 -9.99
CA ASN A 190 5.46 16.03 -11.26
C ASN A 190 4.61 14.99 -12.02
N GLU A 191 4.99 13.71 -11.97
CA GLU A 191 4.21 12.62 -12.55
C GLU A 191 2.83 12.50 -11.89
N MET A 192 2.75 12.51 -10.57
CA MET A 192 1.48 12.39 -9.83
C MET A 192 0.57 13.59 -10.09
N MET A 193 1.14 14.81 -10.08
CA MET A 193 0.38 16.02 -10.36
C MET A 193 -0.19 16.02 -11.77
N ASN A 194 0.66 15.80 -12.79
CA ASN A 194 0.26 15.97 -14.18
C ASN A 194 -0.60 14.83 -14.72
N ASN A 195 -0.34 13.59 -14.27
CA ASN A 195 -1.00 12.43 -14.86
C ASN A 195 -2.27 12.02 -14.11
N PHE A 196 -2.40 12.39 -12.83
CA PHE A 196 -3.52 11.92 -12.00
C PHE A 196 -4.31 13.03 -11.34
N LEU A 197 -3.66 14.01 -10.69
CA LEU A 197 -4.36 15.01 -9.87
C LEU A 197 -4.98 16.12 -10.71
N LEU A 198 -4.19 16.75 -11.59
CA LEU A 198 -4.69 17.86 -12.42
C LEU A 198 -5.75 17.44 -13.45
N PRO A 199 -5.72 16.23 -14.03
CA PRO A 199 -6.83 15.76 -14.87
C PRO A 199 -8.13 15.47 -14.11
N GLY A 200 -8.09 15.41 -12.77
CA GLY A 200 -9.20 15.09 -11.88
C GLY A 200 -9.23 13.61 -11.46
N LEU A 201 -9.55 13.40 -10.17
CA LEU A 201 -9.63 12.05 -9.60
C LEU A 201 -11.02 11.45 -9.80
N GLN A 202 -11.06 10.19 -10.20
CA GLN A 202 -12.25 9.35 -10.16
C GLN A 202 -12.40 8.76 -8.75
N ASP A 203 -13.65 8.48 -8.34
CA ASP A 203 -13.91 7.78 -7.10
C ASP A 203 -13.36 6.35 -7.17
N LEU A 204 -12.76 5.90 -6.07
CA LEU A 204 -12.04 4.64 -6.01
C LEU A 204 -12.96 3.50 -5.56
N CYS A 205 -13.01 2.41 -6.34
CA CYS A 205 -13.63 1.17 -5.89
C CYS A 205 -12.84 0.60 -4.71
N VAL A 206 -13.49 0.44 -3.55
CA VAL A 206 -12.85 0.01 -2.30
C VAL A 206 -13.39 -1.31 -1.75
N SER A 207 -14.18 -2.05 -2.53
CA SER A 207 -14.57 -3.41 -2.21
C SER A 207 -14.67 -4.28 -3.45
N ARG A 208 -14.64 -5.60 -3.25
CA ARG A 208 -14.77 -6.60 -4.31
C ARG A 208 -15.73 -7.70 -3.87
N THR A 209 -16.40 -8.32 -4.86
CA THR A 209 -17.28 -9.49 -4.67
C THR A 209 -16.85 -10.70 -5.50
N SER A 210 -15.89 -10.52 -6.40
CA SER A 210 -15.43 -11.56 -7.35
C SER A 210 -14.51 -12.61 -6.73
N PHE A 211 -14.03 -12.39 -5.51
CA PHE A 211 -13.21 -13.33 -4.73
C PHE A 211 -13.50 -13.15 -3.23
N SER A 212 -13.05 -14.10 -2.41
CA SER A 212 -13.36 -14.12 -0.96
C SER A 212 -12.15 -13.94 -0.05
N TRP A 213 -10.92 -14.05 -0.59
CA TRP A 213 -9.71 -13.89 0.21
C TRP A 213 -9.38 -12.42 0.44
N GLY A 214 -9.89 -11.87 1.53
CA GLY A 214 -9.75 -10.48 1.95
C GLY A 214 -10.52 -10.22 3.24
N ILE A 215 -10.44 -9.01 3.75
CA ILE A 215 -11.14 -8.60 4.98
C ILE A 215 -12.63 -8.38 4.63
N PRO A 216 -13.56 -9.15 5.21
CA PRO A 216 -14.98 -8.97 4.90
C PRO A 216 -15.51 -7.64 5.46
N VAL A 217 -16.42 -6.99 4.73
CA VAL A 217 -17.15 -5.82 5.21
C VAL A 217 -18.21 -6.28 6.19
N ASP A 218 -18.11 -5.92 7.47
CA ASP A 218 -18.95 -6.49 8.55
C ASP A 218 -20.46 -6.36 8.32
N PHE A 219 -20.92 -5.24 7.75
CA PHE A 219 -22.35 -5.00 7.48
C PHE A 219 -22.82 -5.49 6.11
N ASP A 220 -21.89 -5.96 5.24
CA ASP A 220 -22.21 -6.57 3.94
C ASP A 220 -21.14 -7.63 3.59
N PRO A 221 -21.19 -8.83 4.22
CA PRO A 221 -20.09 -9.82 4.18
C PRO A 221 -19.83 -10.46 2.82
N LYS A 222 -20.68 -10.24 1.80
CA LYS A 222 -20.38 -10.65 0.43
C LYS A 222 -19.30 -9.80 -0.23
N HIS A 223 -18.98 -8.64 0.35
CA HIS A 223 -17.90 -7.77 -0.08
C HIS A 223 -16.66 -7.98 0.78
N VAL A 224 -15.49 -8.03 0.16
CA VAL A 224 -14.20 -7.89 0.83
C VAL A 224 -13.60 -6.53 0.57
N VAL A 225 -12.87 -5.99 1.53
CA VAL A 225 -12.18 -4.70 1.42
C VAL A 225 -11.15 -4.79 0.30
N TYR A 226 -11.07 -3.75 -0.53
CA TYR A 226 -10.09 -3.64 -1.59
C TYR A 226 -8.68 -3.58 -1.04
N VAL A 227 -7.77 -4.32 -1.69
CA VAL A 227 -6.41 -4.55 -1.22
C VAL A 227 -5.62 -3.28 -0.87
N TRP A 228 -5.80 -2.19 -1.60
CA TRP A 228 -5.07 -0.95 -1.31
C TRP A 228 -5.58 -0.18 -0.09
N LEU A 229 -6.88 -0.26 0.24
CA LEU A 229 -7.37 0.28 1.51
C LEU A 229 -6.86 -0.55 2.69
N ASP A 230 -6.86 -1.88 2.54
CA ASP A 230 -6.27 -2.82 3.47
C ASP A 230 -4.77 -2.57 3.64
N ALA A 231 -4.00 -2.71 2.57
CA ALA A 231 -2.55 -2.62 2.61
C ALA A 231 -2.03 -1.26 3.15
N LEU A 232 -2.60 -0.12 2.71
CA LEU A 232 -2.11 1.19 3.14
C LEU A 232 -2.39 1.49 4.61
N THR A 233 -3.49 0.99 5.15
CA THR A 233 -3.82 1.24 6.56
C THR A 233 -2.92 0.52 7.55
N ASN A 234 -2.10 -0.46 7.12
CA ASN A 234 -1.12 -1.11 7.98
C ASN A 234 -0.20 -0.11 8.69
N TYR A 235 0.13 1.00 8.02
CA TYR A 235 1.03 2.02 8.55
C TYR A 235 0.53 2.71 9.82
N ILE A 236 -0.76 2.66 10.08
CA ILE A 236 -1.37 3.19 11.29
C ILE A 236 -1.91 2.11 12.22
N THR A 237 -2.55 1.08 11.68
CA THR A 237 -3.16 0.01 12.50
C THR A 237 -2.12 -0.72 13.32
N LYS A 238 -0.96 -1.02 12.73
CA LYS A 238 0.09 -1.81 13.37
C LYS A 238 0.97 -1.03 14.36
N ILE A 239 0.76 0.27 14.48
CA ILE A 239 1.26 1.10 15.59
C ILE A 239 0.14 1.48 16.57
N GLY A 240 -1.05 0.88 16.40
CA GLY A 240 -2.15 0.97 17.35
C GLY A 240 -3.11 2.13 17.14
N TYR A 241 -3.31 2.59 15.90
CA TYR A 241 -4.45 3.41 15.55
C TYR A 241 -5.74 2.60 15.72
N ASP A 242 -6.74 3.21 16.34
CA ASP A 242 -8.10 2.70 16.40
C ASP A 242 -9.07 3.89 16.35
N PRO A 243 -10.13 3.86 15.49
CA PRO A 243 -11.13 4.92 15.45
C PRO A 243 -11.80 5.23 16.79
N ASP A 244 -11.87 4.27 17.71
CA ASP A 244 -12.48 4.39 19.01
C ASP A 244 -11.50 4.85 20.12
N GLY A 245 -10.21 4.90 19.82
CA GLY A 245 -9.18 5.34 20.74
C GLY A 245 -7.81 4.69 20.49
N SER A 246 -6.89 5.51 19.99
CA SER A 246 -5.54 5.04 19.59
C SER A 246 -4.59 4.85 20.76
N SER A 247 -3.65 3.92 20.59
CA SER A 247 -2.61 3.58 21.57
C SER A 247 -1.57 4.70 21.77
N GLU A 248 -0.79 4.60 22.85
CA GLU A 248 0.36 5.50 23.08
C GLU A 248 1.46 5.33 22.02
N LEU A 249 1.61 4.13 21.46
CA LEU A 249 2.58 3.89 20.38
C LEU A 249 2.20 4.69 19.11
N PHE A 250 0.91 4.74 18.76
CA PHE A 250 0.41 5.56 17.67
C PHE A 250 0.64 7.05 17.94
N LYS A 251 0.24 7.53 19.11
CA LYS A 251 0.39 8.94 19.50
C LYS A 251 1.85 9.40 19.50
N LYS A 252 2.76 8.51 19.89
CA LYS A 252 4.21 8.77 19.87
C LYS A 252 4.75 8.84 18.44
N ASN A 253 4.39 7.91 17.56
CA ASN A 253 5.07 7.71 16.29
C ASN A 253 4.40 8.39 15.09
N TRP A 254 3.05 8.50 15.08
CA TRP A 254 2.37 9.13 13.97
C TRP A 254 2.48 10.68 14.02
N PRO A 255 2.63 11.40 12.90
CA PRO A 255 2.77 10.92 11.52
C PRO A 255 4.15 10.30 11.22
N ALA A 256 4.19 9.43 10.20
CA ALA A 256 5.44 8.87 9.71
C ALA A 256 6.38 9.97 9.19
N ASP A 257 7.67 9.83 9.46
CA ASP A 257 8.70 10.72 8.93
C ASP A 257 9.08 10.34 7.49
N LEU A 258 9.04 9.03 7.17
CA LEU A 258 9.37 8.54 5.84
C LEU A 258 8.58 7.26 5.50
N HIS A 259 7.90 7.28 4.34
CA HIS A 259 7.52 6.07 3.60
C HIS A 259 8.50 5.87 2.46
N LEU A 260 9.35 4.84 2.53
CA LEU A 260 10.29 4.45 1.48
C LEU A 260 9.68 3.34 0.66
N ILE A 261 9.43 3.58 -0.62
CA ILE A 261 8.66 2.66 -1.48
C ILE A 261 9.23 2.59 -2.89
N GLY A 262 8.93 1.53 -3.62
CA GLY A 262 9.22 1.44 -5.05
C GLY A 262 8.42 2.46 -5.87
N LYS A 263 9.03 2.99 -6.93
CA LYS A 263 8.40 4.01 -7.79
C LYS A 263 7.09 3.56 -8.45
N ASP A 264 6.87 2.27 -8.58
CA ASP A 264 5.67 1.65 -9.16
C ASP A 264 4.41 1.77 -8.30
N ILE A 265 4.58 2.07 -7.01
CA ILE A 265 3.47 2.24 -6.07
C ILE A 265 3.39 3.66 -5.48
N VAL A 266 4.09 4.62 -6.08
CA VAL A 266 4.05 6.04 -5.66
C VAL A 266 2.63 6.57 -5.72
N ARG A 267 1.83 6.25 -6.74
CA ARG A 267 0.45 6.71 -6.88
C ARG A 267 -0.39 6.35 -5.65
N PHE A 268 -0.29 5.12 -5.17
CA PHE A 268 -1.07 4.65 -4.02
C PHE A 268 -0.64 5.34 -2.72
N HIS A 269 0.66 5.61 -2.55
CA HIS A 269 1.20 6.22 -1.33
C HIS A 269 1.13 7.75 -1.30
N THR A 270 0.95 8.40 -2.46
CA THR A 270 0.94 9.87 -2.55
C THR A 270 -0.42 10.44 -2.96
N ILE A 271 -1.35 9.58 -3.41
CA ILE A 271 -2.73 9.98 -3.74
C ILE A 271 -3.73 9.25 -2.84
N TYR A 272 -3.79 7.90 -2.87
CA TYR A 272 -4.80 7.16 -2.11
C TYR A 272 -4.58 7.29 -0.61
N TRP A 273 -3.36 7.02 -0.16
CA TRP A 273 -3.03 7.05 1.26
C TRP A 273 -3.26 8.41 1.93
N PRO A 274 -2.74 9.54 1.40
CA PRO A 274 -3.04 10.85 1.97
C PRO A 274 -4.54 11.17 2.01
N ILE A 275 -5.30 10.78 1.00
CA ILE A 275 -6.73 11.02 0.95
C ILE A 275 -7.48 10.19 2.01
N PHE A 276 -7.11 8.92 2.23
CA PHE A 276 -7.67 8.14 3.33
C PHE A 276 -7.35 8.77 4.69
N LEU A 277 -6.13 9.25 4.88
CA LEU A 277 -5.74 9.96 6.10
C LEU A 277 -6.53 11.26 6.30
N MET A 278 -6.73 12.04 5.24
CA MET A 278 -7.55 13.26 5.28
C MET A 278 -9.01 12.97 5.68
N ALA A 279 -9.56 11.85 5.19
CA ALA A 279 -10.92 11.42 5.54
C ALA A 279 -11.02 10.90 6.99
N LEU A 280 -9.92 10.42 7.55
CA LEU A 280 -9.82 9.98 8.94
C LEU A 280 -9.45 11.12 9.90
N ASP A 281 -9.27 12.36 9.40
CA ASP A 281 -8.77 13.51 10.15
C ASP A 281 -7.39 13.27 10.79
N LEU A 282 -6.53 12.53 10.08
CA LEU A 282 -5.17 12.25 10.52
C LEU A 282 -4.14 13.11 9.77
N PRO A 283 -3.04 13.52 10.44
CA PRO A 283 -1.94 14.20 9.77
C PRO A 283 -1.30 13.28 8.74
N LEU A 284 -0.78 13.89 7.65
CA LEU A 284 -0.12 13.16 6.59
C LEU A 284 1.33 12.82 6.96
N PRO A 285 1.93 11.77 6.35
CA PRO A 285 3.35 11.49 6.50
C PRO A 285 4.18 12.68 5.98
N LYS A 286 5.35 12.90 6.56
CA LYS A 286 6.20 14.04 6.18
C LYS A 286 6.80 13.86 4.79
N GLN A 287 7.17 12.62 4.44
CA GLN A 287 7.78 12.32 3.15
C GLN A 287 7.41 10.92 2.64
N VAL A 288 7.13 10.84 1.34
CA VAL A 288 7.09 9.60 0.57
C VAL A 288 8.21 9.64 -0.46
N PHE A 289 9.15 8.70 -0.38
CA PHE A 289 10.26 8.59 -1.30
C PHE A 289 10.11 7.38 -2.20
N GLY A 290 9.93 7.61 -3.50
CA GLY A 290 9.84 6.56 -4.52
C GLY A 290 11.19 6.22 -5.13
N HIS A 291 11.84 5.12 -4.66
CA HIS A 291 13.12 4.69 -5.20
C HIS A 291 13.00 4.04 -6.59
N PRO A 292 14.05 4.09 -7.43
CA PRO A 292 14.06 3.46 -8.74
C PRO A 292 14.10 1.92 -8.64
N TRP A 293 13.83 1.26 -9.77
CA TRP A 293 13.97 -0.19 -9.87
C TRP A 293 15.42 -0.61 -10.06
N LEU A 294 15.78 -1.79 -9.57
CA LEU A 294 16.93 -2.53 -10.08
C LEU A 294 16.53 -3.15 -11.43
N LEU A 295 17.41 -2.97 -12.40
CA LEU A 295 17.20 -3.45 -13.77
C LEU A 295 18.13 -4.65 -14.04
N GLN A 296 17.67 -5.59 -14.86
CA GLN A 296 18.48 -6.65 -15.44
C GLN A 296 18.38 -6.59 -16.97
N GLY A 297 19.54 -6.44 -17.64
CA GLY A 297 19.57 -6.30 -19.09
C GLY A 297 18.82 -5.07 -19.63
N GLY A 298 18.66 -4.01 -18.80
CA GLY A 298 17.89 -2.82 -19.15
C GLY A 298 16.40 -2.90 -18.80
N ASP A 299 15.88 -4.07 -18.45
CA ASP A 299 14.47 -4.29 -18.12
C ASP A 299 14.23 -4.35 -16.60
N LYS A 300 13.02 -3.95 -16.17
CA LYS A 300 12.52 -4.18 -14.81
C LYS A 300 12.50 -5.68 -14.52
N MET A 301 13.08 -6.09 -13.39
CA MET A 301 12.93 -7.45 -12.90
C MET A 301 11.47 -7.76 -12.58
N SER A 302 10.96 -8.86 -13.10
CA SER A 302 9.59 -9.31 -12.87
C SER A 302 9.52 -10.83 -12.81
N LYS A 303 8.89 -11.38 -11.75
CA LYS A 303 8.66 -12.82 -11.60
C LYS A 303 7.95 -13.44 -12.79
N SER A 304 7.04 -12.70 -13.41
CA SER A 304 6.27 -13.16 -14.58
C SER A 304 7.06 -13.15 -15.89
N LYS A 305 8.17 -12.38 -15.98
CA LYS A 305 9.10 -12.37 -17.11
C LYS A 305 10.24 -13.39 -16.94
N GLY A 306 10.39 -13.99 -15.74
CA GLY A 306 11.47 -14.92 -15.43
C GLY A 306 12.87 -14.27 -15.36
N ASN A 307 12.98 -12.95 -15.41
CA ASN A 307 14.23 -12.20 -15.38
C ASN A 307 14.57 -11.69 -13.96
N VAL A 308 14.35 -12.52 -12.94
CA VAL A 308 14.62 -12.15 -11.54
C VAL A 308 15.89 -12.86 -11.03
N ILE A 309 16.58 -12.19 -10.13
CA ILE A 309 17.70 -12.73 -9.35
C ILE A 309 17.21 -12.88 -7.91
N TYR A 310 17.36 -14.09 -7.36
CA TYR A 310 16.96 -14.45 -6.00
C TYR A 310 18.14 -14.43 -5.04
#